data_f84c65e316435d4cd82df098d2a6df76
#
_entry.id   f84c65e316435d4cd82df098d2a6df76
#
_cell.length_a   1.000
_cell.length_b   1.000
_cell.length_c   1.000
_cell.angle_alpha   90.00
_cell.angle_beta   90.00
_cell.angle_gamma   90.00
#
_symmetry.space_group_name_H-M   'P 1'
#
loop_
_entity.id
_entity.type
_entity.pdbx_description
1 polymer ?
#
loop_
_entity_poly.entity_id
_entity_poly.type
_entity_poly.pdbx_seq_one_letter_code
_entity_poly.pdbx_strand_id
1 'polypeptide(L)'
;FYTPVDLLVGWHRFVMAPQARALHEQAQALAGAVDGHCQGSLPLERVRGHWRDTTTAWERLSAVATGPLIIRRSLRQIDFTPTRPHLIERAIRTQPRGAAAMERIGTPAKGLPALKWLLWTQPAAPATPACSYAREVAHDLLREAQALNEGFAALAQRGRDDWPEDEAVAAVGELVNQWVGGIERLRWAQMEKPLRAVTPQALPRHASGTTA
;
A
#
# COMPACT_ATOMS: atom_id res chain seq x y z
N PHE A 1 -5.98 -34.99 8.51
CA PHE A 1 -4.67 -34.36 8.41
C PHE A 1 -4.78 -33.13 7.52
N TYR A 2 -4.24 -31.99 7.96
CA TYR A 2 -4.15 -30.78 7.15
C TYR A 2 -3.06 -30.95 6.08
N THR A 3 -3.40 -30.69 4.83
CA THR A 3 -2.44 -30.74 3.72
C THR A 3 -1.97 -29.33 3.35
N PRO A 4 -0.87 -29.19 2.58
CA PRO A 4 -0.47 -27.89 2.01
C PRO A 4 -1.60 -27.20 1.25
N VAL A 5 -2.41 -27.98 0.52
CA VAL A 5 -3.58 -27.46 -0.21
C VAL A 5 -4.63 -26.86 0.74
N ASP A 6 -4.92 -27.53 1.85
CA ASP A 6 -5.88 -27.02 2.84
C ASP A 6 -5.43 -25.69 3.44
N LEU A 7 -4.12 -25.59 3.72
CA LEU A 7 -3.53 -24.34 4.21
C LEU A 7 -3.69 -23.21 3.20
N LEU A 8 -3.36 -23.44 1.92
CA LEU A 8 -3.46 -22.42 0.87
C LEU A 8 -4.89 -21.97 0.62
N VAL A 9 -5.83 -22.91 0.51
CA VAL A 9 -7.25 -22.57 0.33
C VAL A 9 -7.76 -21.74 1.49
N GLY A 10 -7.41 -22.13 2.71
CA GLY A 10 -7.77 -21.38 3.92
C GLY A 10 -7.10 -20.00 3.95
N TRP A 11 -5.80 -19.92 3.65
CA TRP A 11 -5.03 -18.69 3.61
C TRP A 11 -5.60 -17.67 2.63
N HIS A 12 -5.86 -18.07 1.39
CA HIS A 12 -6.43 -17.15 0.40
C HIS A 12 -7.84 -16.74 0.74
N ARG A 13 -8.69 -17.66 1.17
CA ARG A 13 -10.11 -17.41 1.43
C ARG A 13 -10.35 -16.59 2.70
N PHE A 14 -9.66 -16.90 3.78
CA PHE A 14 -9.96 -16.33 5.10
C PHE A 14 -8.97 -15.25 5.54
N VAL A 15 -7.81 -15.12 4.88
CA VAL A 15 -6.80 -14.12 5.24
C VAL A 15 -6.60 -13.12 4.11
N MET A 16 -6.10 -13.54 2.95
CA MET A 16 -5.63 -12.60 1.92
C MET A 16 -6.78 -11.88 1.20
N ALA A 17 -7.82 -12.58 0.78
CA ALA A 17 -8.92 -11.94 0.06
C ALA A 17 -9.70 -10.92 0.94
N PRO A 18 -10.02 -11.18 2.22
CA PRO A 18 -10.61 -10.18 3.09
C PRO A 18 -9.72 -8.95 3.31
N GLN A 19 -8.40 -9.15 3.46
CA GLN A 19 -7.46 -8.03 3.64
C GLN A 19 -7.30 -7.20 2.36
N ALA A 20 -7.25 -7.84 1.20
CA ALA A 20 -7.18 -7.15 -0.09
C ALA A 20 -8.46 -6.34 -0.37
N ARG A 21 -9.62 -6.88 -0.02
CA ARG A 21 -10.89 -6.16 -0.07
C ARG A 21 -10.88 -4.94 0.85
N ALA A 22 -10.43 -5.10 2.09
CA ALA A 22 -10.33 -4.00 3.05
C ALA A 22 -9.40 -2.89 2.53
N LEU A 23 -8.25 -3.25 1.95
CA LEU A 23 -7.37 -2.26 1.32
C LEU A 23 -8.08 -1.52 0.18
N HIS A 24 -8.80 -2.22 -0.69
CA HIS A 24 -9.52 -1.60 -1.80
C HIS A 24 -10.58 -0.62 -1.29
N GLU A 25 -11.38 -0.99 -0.29
CA GLU A 25 -12.39 -0.14 0.32
C GLU A 25 -11.77 1.11 0.95
N GLN A 26 -10.67 0.98 1.68
CA GLN A 26 -9.97 2.12 2.27
C GLN A 26 -9.31 3.02 1.23
N ALA A 27 -8.72 2.46 0.18
CA ALA A 27 -8.16 3.23 -0.93
C ALA A 27 -9.24 4.00 -1.70
N GLN A 28 -10.43 3.44 -1.86
CA GLN A 28 -11.57 4.11 -2.47
C GLN A 28 -12.04 5.29 -1.60
N ALA A 29 -12.16 5.09 -0.29
CA ALA A 29 -12.50 6.14 0.65
C ALA A 29 -11.45 7.27 0.66
N LEU A 30 -10.16 6.92 0.63
CA LEU A 30 -9.06 7.88 0.55
C LEU A 30 -9.11 8.70 -0.75
N ALA A 31 -9.30 8.06 -1.89
CA ALA A 31 -9.40 8.76 -3.18
C ALA A 31 -10.56 9.75 -3.19
N GLY A 32 -11.74 9.33 -2.72
CA GLY A 32 -12.89 10.21 -2.57
C GLY A 32 -12.67 11.38 -1.60
N ALA A 33 -11.95 11.12 -0.49
CA ALA A 33 -11.61 12.16 0.47
C ALA A 33 -10.62 13.19 -0.10
N VAL A 34 -9.61 12.74 -0.86
CA VAL A 34 -8.66 13.63 -1.56
C VAL A 34 -9.40 14.46 -2.61
N ASP A 35 -10.31 13.86 -3.37
CA ASP A 35 -11.15 14.58 -4.35
C ASP A 35 -11.98 15.66 -3.67
N GLY A 36 -12.67 15.34 -2.58
CA GLY A 36 -13.46 16.28 -1.81
C GLY A 36 -12.63 17.43 -1.22
N HIS A 37 -11.45 17.12 -0.70
CA HIS A 37 -10.54 18.17 -0.21
C HIS A 37 -10.07 19.10 -1.32
N CYS A 38 -9.68 18.56 -2.45
CA CYS A 38 -9.19 19.36 -3.57
C CYS A 38 -10.30 20.22 -4.22
N GLN A 39 -11.56 19.87 -4.01
CA GLN A 39 -12.73 20.66 -4.36
C GLN A 39 -13.14 21.66 -3.26
N GLY A 40 -12.48 21.64 -2.10
CA GLY A 40 -12.80 22.51 -0.97
C GLY A 40 -14.00 22.04 -0.12
N SER A 41 -14.54 20.85 -0.36
CA SER A 41 -15.71 20.32 0.36
C SER A 41 -15.37 19.47 1.58
N LEU A 42 -14.10 19.06 1.75
CA LEU A 42 -13.65 18.22 2.86
C LEU A 42 -12.40 18.81 3.54
N PRO A 43 -12.36 18.89 4.88
CA PRO A 43 -11.19 19.36 5.60
C PRO A 43 -10.03 18.36 5.52
N LEU A 44 -8.80 18.88 5.48
CA LEU A 44 -7.57 18.09 5.34
C LEU A 44 -7.44 17.00 6.39
N GLU A 45 -7.87 17.23 7.63
CA GLU A 45 -7.75 16.24 8.72
C GLU A 45 -8.59 14.97 8.44
N ARG A 46 -9.70 15.10 7.73
CA ARG A 46 -10.48 13.93 7.30
C ARG A 46 -9.70 13.10 6.29
N VAL A 47 -9.00 13.74 5.34
CA VAL A 47 -8.13 13.04 4.38
C VAL A 47 -6.99 12.31 5.10
N ARG A 48 -6.38 12.96 6.10
CA ARG A 48 -5.35 12.35 6.94
C ARG A 48 -5.86 11.11 7.68
N GLY A 49 -7.11 11.14 8.17
CA GLY A 49 -7.77 9.97 8.76
C GLY A 49 -7.83 8.81 7.76
N HIS A 50 -8.38 9.03 6.58
CA HIS A 50 -8.46 8.00 5.53
C HIS A 50 -7.09 7.49 5.08
N TRP A 51 -6.06 8.35 5.06
CA TRP A 51 -4.69 7.91 4.79
C TRP A 51 -4.18 6.92 5.86
N ARG A 52 -4.43 7.18 7.15
CA ARG A 52 -4.05 6.28 8.27
C ARG A 52 -4.76 4.93 8.14
N ASP A 53 -6.05 4.95 7.84
CA ASP A 53 -6.86 3.73 7.69
C ASP A 53 -6.38 2.90 6.49
N THR A 54 -6.09 3.55 5.35
CA THR A 54 -5.54 2.90 4.16
C THR A 54 -4.15 2.31 4.44
N THR A 55 -3.30 3.04 5.17
CA THR A 55 -1.97 2.56 5.56
C THR A 55 -2.07 1.34 6.46
N THR A 56 -2.99 1.34 7.44
CA THR A 56 -3.23 0.19 8.32
C THR A 56 -3.71 -1.04 7.53
N ALA A 57 -4.61 -0.85 6.56
CA ALA A 57 -5.07 -1.94 5.69
C ALA A 57 -3.93 -2.46 4.81
N TRP A 58 -3.09 -1.57 4.29
CA TRP A 58 -1.89 -1.95 3.53
C TRP A 58 -0.90 -2.76 4.36
N GLU A 59 -0.58 -2.33 5.57
CA GLU A 59 0.34 -3.04 6.45
C GLU A 59 -0.13 -4.45 6.78
N ARG A 60 -1.44 -4.64 7.00
CA ARG A 60 -2.02 -5.96 7.23
C ARG A 60 -1.86 -6.87 6.00
N LEU A 61 -2.22 -6.39 4.82
CA LEU A 61 -2.13 -7.18 3.58
C LEU A 61 -0.67 -7.48 3.22
N SER A 62 0.24 -6.53 3.37
CA SER A 62 1.63 -6.63 2.95
C SER A 62 2.55 -7.30 3.98
N ALA A 63 2.06 -7.64 5.16
CA ALA A 63 2.85 -8.30 6.22
C ALA A 63 3.50 -9.59 5.72
N VAL A 64 2.77 -10.34 4.88
CA VAL A 64 3.27 -11.55 4.20
C VAL A 64 3.03 -11.39 2.70
N ALA A 65 4.08 -11.02 1.98
CA ALA A 65 3.98 -10.69 0.57
C ALA A 65 4.03 -11.97 -0.30
N THR A 66 2.86 -12.42 -0.77
CA THR A 66 2.72 -13.59 -1.65
C THR A 66 1.87 -13.27 -2.89
N GLY A 67 1.95 -14.12 -3.90
CA GLY A 67 1.06 -14.09 -5.07
C GLY A 67 1.00 -12.72 -5.76
N PRO A 68 -0.21 -12.13 -5.91
CA PRO A 68 -0.41 -10.85 -6.60
C PRO A 68 0.51 -9.72 -6.11
N LEU A 69 0.83 -9.65 -4.80
CA LEU A 69 1.74 -8.63 -4.24
C LEU A 69 3.14 -8.67 -4.86
N ILE A 70 3.66 -9.89 -5.11
CA ILE A 70 4.98 -10.09 -5.72
C ILE A 70 4.92 -9.87 -7.22
N ILE A 71 3.97 -10.51 -7.90
CA ILE A 71 3.82 -10.47 -9.36
C ILE A 71 3.68 -9.02 -9.84
N ARG A 72 2.88 -8.23 -9.13
CA ARG A 72 2.63 -6.81 -9.44
C ARG A 72 3.69 -5.86 -8.89
N ARG A 73 4.61 -6.36 -8.06
CA ARG A 73 5.58 -5.53 -7.33
C ARG A 73 4.93 -4.45 -6.47
N SER A 74 3.78 -4.75 -5.89
CA SER A 74 2.90 -3.79 -5.19
C SER A 74 3.58 -3.13 -4.00
N LEU A 75 4.50 -3.83 -3.31
CA LEU A 75 5.30 -3.22 -2.22
C LEU A 75 6.06 -1.96 -2.68
N ARG A 76 6.57 -1.97 -3.93
CA ARG A 76 7.26 -0.79 -4.49
C ARG A 76 6.30 0.25 -5.02
N GLN A 77 5.13 -0.17 -5.55
CA GLN A 77 4.15 0.75 -6.11
C GLN A 77 3.43 1.54 -5.02
N ILE A 78 3.09 0.87 -3.93
CA ILE A 78 2.27 1.45 -2.84
C ILE A 78 3.14 2.12 -1.77
N ASP A 79 4.29 1.53 -1.41
CA ASP A 79 5.05 1.94 -0.22
C ASP A 79 6.56 2.00 -0.46
N PHE A 80 6.97 2.78 -1.45
CA PHE A 80 8.38 2.99 -1.74
C PHE A 80 9.03 3.98 -0.77
N THR A 81 10.10 3.55 -0.12
CA THR A 81 10.93 4.41 0.75
C THR A 81 12.41 4.33 0.38
N PRO A 82 13.18 5.39 0.62
CA PRO A 82 12.77 6.68 1.22
C PRO A 82 11.99 7.57 0.24
N THR A 83 11.10 8.39 0.78
CA THR A 83 10.42 9.45 0.02
C THR A 83 11.45 10.41 -0.59
N ARG A 84 11.20 10.85 -1.82
CA ARG A 84 12.10 11.78 -2.53
C ARG A 84 11.35 13.06 -2.93
N PRO A 85 11.35 14.10 -2.08
CA PRO A 85 10.58 15.33 -2.28
C PRO A 85 10.79 15.97 -3.65
N HIS A 86 12.03 16.07 -4.13
CA HIS A 86 12.34 16.66 -5.42
C HIS A 86 11.69 15.95 -6.62
N LEU A 87 11.42 14.62 -6.50
CA LEU A 87 10.71 13.86 -7.53
C LEU A 87 9.20 14.11 -7.45
N ILE A 88 8.65 14.28 -6.25
CA ILE A 88 7.24 14.68 -6.05
C ILE A 88 7.02 16.07 -6.63
N GLU A 89 7.86 17.04 -6.29
CA GLU A 89 7.80 18.41 -6.83
C GLU A 89 7.91 18.45 -8.36
N ARG A 90 8.80 17.62 -8.92
CA ARG A 90 8.91 17.47 -10.38
C ARG A 90 7.59 16.94 -10.97
N ALA A 91 7.00 15.91 -10.37
CA ALA A 91 5.73 15.35 -10.82
C ALA A 91 4.58 16.36 -10.71
N ILE A 92 4.53 17.17 -9.64
CA ILE A 92 3.58 18.28 -9.52
C ILE A 92 3.71 19.25 -10.70
N ARG A 93 4.94 19.60 -11.10
CA ARG A 93 5.16 20.50 -12.24
C ARG A 93 4.72 19.91 -13.58
N THR A 94 4.85 18.58 -13.75
CA THR A 94 4.46 17.93 -15.02
C THR A 94 2.96 17.68 -15.13
N GLN A 95 2.21 17.81 -14.05
CA GLN A 95 0.74 17.63 -14.00
C GLN A 95 0.27 16.36 -14.74
N PRO A 96 0.75 15.16 -14.36
CA PRO A 96 0.32 13.92 -15.01
C PRO A 96 -1.18 13.74 -14.80
N ARG A 97 -1.88 13.21 -15.81
CA ARG A 97 -3.30 12.93 -15.72
C ARG A 97 -3.62 11.53 -16.23
N GLY A 98 -4.38 10.82 -15.40
CA GLY A 98 -4.86 9.47 -15.70
C GLY A 98 -3.80 8.38 -15.61
N ALA A 99 -4.25 7.13 -15.77
CA ALA A 99 -3.43 5.92 -15.54
C ALA A 99 -2.15 5.91 -16.37
N ALA A 100 -2.24 6.13 -17.68
CA ALA A 100 -1.09 6.06 -18.58
C ALA A 100 0.01 7.10 -18.27
N ALA A 101 -0.37 8.28 -17.75
CA ALA A 101 0.60 9.28 -17.31
C ALA A 101 1.24 8.87 -15.98
N MET A 102 0.45 8.31 -15.06
CA MET A 102 0.93 7.86 -13.75
C MET A 102 1.85 6.63 -13.85
N GLU A 103 1.70 5.77 -14.83
CA GLU A 103 2.65 4.67 -15.10
C GLU A 103 4.06 5.15 -15.38
N ARG A 104 4.21 6.33 -15.99
CA ARG A 104 5.51 6.96 -16.27
C ARG A 104 6.12 7.68 -15.07
N ILE A 105 5.36 7.87 -14.01
CA ILE A 105 5.87 8.43 -12.76
C ILE A 105 6.61 7.35 -11.97
N GLY A 106 7.84 7.65 -11.59
CA GLY A 106 8.65 6.74 -10.78
C GLY A 106 8.07 6.49 -9.39
N THR A 107 8.21 5.27 -8.89
CA THR A 107 7.69 4.86 -7.58
C THR A 107 8.07 5.76 -6.40
N PRO A 108 9.26 6.43 -6.36
CA PRO A 108 9.58 7.35 -5.26
C PRO A 108 8.72 8.62 -5.18
N ALA A 109 7.93 8.89 -6.22
CA ALA A 109 7.07 10.08 -6.28
C ALA A 109 5.58 9.73 -6.12
N LYS A 110 5.20 8.47 -5.90
CA LYS A 110 3.80 8.04 -5.75
C LYS A 110 3.58 7.10 -4.56
N GLY A 111 2.37 6.57 -4.42
CA GLY A 111 1.99 5.71 -3.31
C GLY A 111 1.74 6.44 -1.99
N LEU A 112 1.64 5.67 -0.90
CA LEU A 112 1.36 6.17 0.45
C LEU A 112 2.41 7.18 0.96
N PRO A 113 3.74 6.99 0.73
CA PRO A 113 4.73 7.96 1.18
C PRO A 113 4.64 9.32 0.49
N ALA A 114 4.33 9.35 -0.82
CA ALA A 114 4.13 10.60 -1.54
C ALA A 114 2.86 11.33 -1.07
N LEU A 115 1.77 10.59 -0.83
CA LEU A 115 0.56 11.16 -0.21
C LEU A 115 0.83 11.71 1.18
N LYS A 116 1.61 10.99 2.01
CA LYS A 116 2.01 11.49 3.32
C LYS A 116 2.73 12.85 3.21
N TRP A 117 3.66 12.98 2.29
CA TRP A 117 4.36 14.24 2.06
C TRP A 117 3.40 15.37 1.66
N LEU A 118 2.45 15.09 0.75
CA LEU A 118 1.43 16.03 0.28
C LEU A 118 0.35 16.37 1.32
N LEU A 119 0.23 15.60 2.40
CA LEU A 119 -0.77 15.82 3.43
C LEU A 119 -0.20 16.43 4.71
N TRP A 120 1.10 16.26 5.01
CA TRP A 120 1.72 16.72 6.26
C TRP A 120 2.93 17.62 6.05
N THR A 121 3.85 17.25 5.18
CA THR A 121 5.11 18.01 5.03
C THR A 121 4.90 19.27 4.21
N GLN A 122 4.20 19.15 3.09
CA GLN A 122 3.81 20.28 2.25
C GLN A 122 2.32 20.13 1.88
N PRO A 123 1.42 20.51 2.79
CA PRO A 123 0.00 20.28 2.60
C PRO A 123 -0.53 20.90 1.31
N ALA A 124 -1.12 20.05 0.49
CA ALA A 124 -1.70 20.43 -0.78
C ALA A 124 -3.00 21.19 -0.56
N ALA A 125 -3.02 22.50 -0.84
CA ALA A 125 -4.21 23.32 -0.74
C ALA A 125 -5.21 23.03 -1.87
N PRO A 126 -6.52 23.20 -1.64
CA PRO A 126 -7.53 23.08 -2.69
C PRO A 126 -7.21 23.92 -3.93
N ALA A 127 -7.62 23.43 -5.09
CA ALA A 127 -7.44 24.08 -6.40
C ALA A 127 -5.98 24.37 -6.82
N THR A 128 -4.99 23.74 -6.17
CA THR A 128 -3.57 23.87 -6.55
C THR A 128 -3.08 22.72 -7.43
N PRO A 129 -1.95 22.92 -8.16
CA PRO A 129 -1.28 21.82 -8.87
C PRO A 129 -0.87 20.65 -7.96
N ALA A 130 -0.49 20.93 -6.71
CA ALA A 130 -0.17 19.90 -5.73
C ALA A 130 -1.40 19.05 -5.37
N CYS A 131 -2.57 19.67 -5.23
CA CYS A 131 -3.82 18.96 -4.99
C CYS A 131 -4.24 18.11 -6.20
N SER A 132 -4.10 18.65 -7.41
CA SER A 132 -4.33 17.87 -8.63
C SER A 132 -3.44 16.63 -8.69
N TYR A 133 -2.17 16.78 -8.31
CA TYR A 133 -1.24 15.64 -8.24
C TYR A 133 -1.60 14.65 -7.13
N ALA A 134 -2.00 15.13 -5.95
CA ALA A 134 -2.44 14.26 -4.85
C ALA A 134 -3.64 13.38 -5.27
N ARG A 135 -4.58 13.93 -6.05
CA ARG A 135 -5.70 13.18 -6.64
C ARG A 135 -5.21 12.04 -7.54
N GLU A 136 -4.28 12.34 -8.45
CA GLU A 136 -3.74 11.31 -9.35
C GLU A 136 -3.00 10.20 -8.59
N VAL A 137 -2.25 10.56 -7.53
CA VAL A 137 -1.57 9.56 -6.69
C VAL A 137 -2.59 8.70 -5.91
N ALA A 138 -3.66 9.29 -5.38
CA ALA A 138 -4.70 8.56 -4.66
C ALA A 138 -5.46 7.61 -5.60
N HIS A 139 -5.79 8.05 -6.81
CA HIS A 139 -6.44 7.21 -7.82
C HIS A 139 -5.50 6.12 -8.37
N ASP A 140 -4.19 6.38 -8.46
CA ASP A 140 -3.19 5.36 -8.83
C ASP A 140 -3.11 4.25 -7.77
N LEU A 141 -3.10 4.64 -6.49
CA LEU A 141 -3.17 3.71 -5.36
C LEU A 141 -4.47 2.88 -5.39
N LEU A 142 -5.61 3.52 -5.68
CA LEU A 142 -6.89 2.82 -5.79
C LEU A 142 -6.87 1.77 -6.91
N ARG A 143 -6.32 2.09 -8.09
CA ARG A 143 -6.19 1.12 -9.19
C ARG A 143 -5.34 -0.09 -8.79
N GLU A 144 -4.24 0.12 -8.09
CA GLU A 144 -3.40 -0.98 -7.61
C GLU A 144 -4.11 -1.81 -6.53
N ALA A 145 -4.81 -1.17 -5.60
CA ALA A 145 -5.60 -1.86 -4.58
C ALA A 145 -6.75 -2.68 -5.19
N GLN A 146 -7.41 -2.16 -6.22
CA GLN A 146 -8.43 -2.89 -6.96
C GLN A 146 -7.85 -4.14 -7.63
N ALA A 147 -6.73 -4.01 -8.34
CA ALA A 147 -6.08 -5.14 -9.01
C ALA A 147 -5.62 -6.22 -8.00
N LEU A 148 -5.16 -5.83 -6.81
CA LEU A 148 -4.85 -6.75 -5.72
C LEU A 148 -6.10 -7.46 -5.21
N ASN A 149 -7.20 -6.73 -5.02
CA ASN A 149 -8.48 -7.31 -4.60
C ASN A 149 -8.98 -8.36 -5.61
N GLU A 150 -8.96 -8.04 -6.89
CA GLU A 150 -9.34 -8.97 -7.97
C GLU A 150 -8.42 -10.21 -7.99
N GLY A 151 -7.11 -10.02 -7.88
CA GLY A 151 -6.15 -11.14 -7.89
C GLY A 151 -6.31 -12.07 -6.70
N PHE A 152 -6.49 -11.55 -5.50
CA PHE A 152 -6.71 -12.40 -4.31
C PHE A 152 -8.12 -13.00 -4.27
N ALA A 153 -9.13 -12.32 -4.80
CA ALA A 153 -10.46 -12.88 -4.94
C ALA A 153 -10.45 -14.10 -5.88
N ALA A 154 -9.72 -14.04 -6.99
CA ALA A 154 -9.54 -15.17 -7.90
C ALA A 154 -8.85 -16.37 -7.21
N LEU A 155 -7.78 -16.12 -6.45
CA LEU A 155 -7.11 -17.16 -5.66
C LEU A 155 -8.01 -17.78 -4.58
N ALA A 156 -8.86 -16.98 -3.94
CA ALA A 156 -9.79 -17.45 -2.93
C ALA A 156 -10.93 -18.34 -3.48
N GLN A 157 -11.19 -18.25 -4.78
CA GLN A 157 -12.16 -19.10 -5.47
C GLN A 157 -11.59 -20.47 -5.83
N ARG A 158 -10.25 -20.64 -5.89
CA ARG A 158 -9.64 -21.94 -6.14
C ARG A 158 -9.99 -22.91 -5.01
N GLY A 159 -10.57 -24.06 -5.41
CA GLY A 159 -10.84 -25.19 -4.52
C GLY A 159 -9.61 -26.09 -4.35
N ARG A 160 -9.76 -27.18 -3.60
CA ARG A 160 -8.67 -28.16 -3.39
C ARG A 160 -8.19 -28.77 -4.70
N ASP A 161 -9.11 -29.07 -5.62
CA ASP A 161 -8.83 -29.76 -6.88
C ASP A 161 -8.13 -28.85 -7.91
N ASP A 162 -8.13 -27.54 -7.66
CA ASP A 162 -7.47 -26.54 -8.51
C ASP A 162 -5.97 -26.35 -8.17
N TRP A 163 -5.46 -27.06 -7.15
CA TRP A 163 -4.07 -26.98 -6.71
C TRP A 163 -3.32 -28.29 -6.94
N PRO A 164 -2.47 -28.40 -7.97
CA PRO A 164 -1.50 -29.47 -8.06
C PRO A 164 -0.65 -29.56 -6.78
N GLU A 165 -0.32 -30.77 -6.34
CA GLU A 165 0.36 -30.98 -5.06
C GLU A 165 1.72 -30.29 -5.01
N ASP A 166 2.50 -30.36 -6.09
CA ASP A 166 3.81 -29.72 -6.23
C ASP A 166 3.70 -28.18 -6.20
N GLU A 167 2.70 -27.61 -6.87
CA GLU A 167 2.41 -26.16 -6.80
C GLU A 167 2.03 -25.74 -5.36
N ALA A 168 1.21 -26.54 -4.69
CA ALA A 168 0.79 -26.26 -3.33
C ALA A 168 1.98 -26.31 -2.33
N VAL A 169 2.83 -27.30 -2.45
CA VAL A 169 4.04 -27.42 -1.62
C VAL A 169 4.97 -26.22 -1.85
N ALA A 170 5.22 -25.85 -3.11
CA ALA A 170 6.04 -24.68 -3.44
C ALA A 170 5.45 -23.38 -2.90
N ALA A 171 4.15 -23.16 -3.04
CA ALA A 171 3.47 -21.97 -2.55
C ALA A 171 3.46 -21.86 -1.02
N VAL A 172 3.32 -22.98 -0.30
CA VAL A 172 3.46 -23.00 1.17
C VAL A 172 4.90 -22.71 1.58
N GLY A 173 5.90 -23.26 0.87
CA GLY A 173 7.31 -22.93 1.11
C GLY A 173 7.58 -21.43 0.95
N GLU A 174 7.04 -20.82 -0.11
CA GLU A 174 7.15 -19.37 -0.30
C GLU A 174 6.43 -18.58 0.81
N LEU A 175 5.21 -18.99 1.19
CA LEU A 175 4.47 -18.38 2.28
C LEU A 175 5.29 -18.34 3.59
N VAL A 176 5.91 -19.46 3.97
CA VAL A 176 6.74 -19.55 5.16
C VAL A 176 7.97 -18.63 5.04
N ASN A 177 8.65 -18.63 3.90
CA ASN A 177 9.81 -17.78 3.65
C ASN A 177 9.44 -16.28 3.73
N GLN A 178 8.32 -15.90 3.15
CA GLN A 178 7.84 -14.51 3.20
C GLN A 178 7.40 -14.11 4.62
N TRP A 179 6.85 -15.03 5.39
CA TRP A 179 6.48 -14.78 6.78
C TRP A 179 7.72 -14.54 7.65
N VAL A 180 8.72 -15.41 7.55
CA VAL A 180 10.02 -15.21 8.23
C VAL A 180 10.66 -13.89 7.81
N GLY A 181 10.72 -13.59 6.51
CA GLY A 181 11.24 -12.34 5.98
C GLY A 181 10.43 -11.11 6.46
N GLY A 182 9.13 -11.25 6.64
CA GLY A 182 8.25 -10.23 7.22
C GLY A 182 8.60 -9.90 8.67
N ILE A 183 8.79 -10.94 9.50
CA ILE A 183 9.22 -10.80 10.91
C ILE A 183 10.60 -10.13 11.00
N GLU A 184 11.54 -10.53 10.17
CA GLU A 184 12.89 -9.94 10.13
C GLU A 184 12.85 -8.47 9.70
N ARG A 185 12.03 -8.11 8.72
CA ARG A 185 11.82 -6.70 8.32
C ARG A 185 11.21 -5.87 9.46
N LEU A 186 10.20 -6.42 10.14
CA LEU A 186 9.59 -5.76 11.29
C LEU A 186 10.64 -5.51 12.39
N ARG A 187 11.37 -6.56 12.77
CA ARG A 187 12.41 -6.46 13.79
C ARG A 187 13.47 -5.43 13.42
N TRP A 188 14.08 -5.56 12.24
CA TRP A 188 15.20 -4.72 11.86
C TRP A 188 14.77 -3.30 11.45
N ALA A 189 13.84 -3.17 10.49
CA ALA A 189 13.55 -1.89 9.87
C ALA A 189 12.67 -0.98 10.74
N GLN A 190 11.79 -1.59 11.55
CA GLN A 190 10.80 -0.82 12.32
C GLN A 190 11.12 -0.76 13.82
N MET A 191 11.92 -1.67 14.37
CA MET A 191 12.27 -1.69 15.77
C MET A 191 13.75 -1.36 16.01
N GLU A 192 14.68 -2.20 15.54
CA GLU A 192 16.10 -2.05 15.89
C GLU A 192 16.76 -0.84 15.24
N LYS A 193 16.60 -0.64 13.94
CA LYS A 193 17.23 0.47 13.22
C LYS A 193 16.80 1.84 13.76
N PRO A 194 15.51 2.09 14.03
CA PRO A 194 15.08 3.30 14.70
C PRO A 194 15.69 3.50 16.09
N LEU A 195 15.73 2.44 16.91
CA LEU A 195 16.28 2.52 18.26
C LEU A 195 17.79 2.77 18.30
N ARG A 196 18.52 2.38 17.25
CA ARG A 196 19.97 2.59 17.12
C ARG A 196 20.33 3.93 16.47
N ALA A 197 19.37 4.69 15.98
CA ALA A 197 19.63 6.00 15.40
C ALA A 197 20.12 6.98 16.50
N VAL A 198 21.18 7.72 16.20
CA VAL A 198 21.84 8.67 17.12
C VAL A 198 20.91 9.85 17.50
N THR A 199 19.88 10.08 16.70
CA THR A 199 18.83 11.07 16.98
C THR A 199 17.47 10.38 17.04
N PRO A 200 16.60 10.72 17.99
CA PRO A 200 15.29 10.09 18.17
C PRO A 200 14.27 10.45 17.07
N GLN A 201 14.68 10.52 15.83
CA GLN A 201 13.77 10.60 14.66
C GLN A 201 13.18 9.23 14.29
N ALA A 202 13.34 8.31 15.18
CA ALA A 202 12.97 6.93 15.03
C ALA A 202 11.53 6.67 15.41
N LEU A 203 10.63 7.45 14.86
CA LEU A 203 9.22 7.05 14.89
C LEU A 203 8.99 5.94 13.88
N PRO A 204 8.16 4.96 14.24
CA PRO A 204 7.73 3.95 13.30
C PRO A 204 7.31 4.62 12.00
N ARG A 205 7.72 4.05 10.88
CA ARG A 205 7.57 4.57 9.52
C ARG A 205 6.17 5.12 9.20
N HIS A 206 5.17 4.58 9.86
CA HIS A 206 3.77 4.94 9.75
C HIS A 206 3.15 5.37 11.08
N ALA A 207 3.97 5.55 12.11
CA ALA A 207 3.44 6.16 13.31
C ALA A 207 2.83 7.49 12.87
N SER A 208 1.55 7.42 12.81
CA SER A 208 0.57 8.48 12.57
C SER A 208 1.22 9.84 12.31
N GLY A 209 0.95 10.49 11.24
CA GLY A 209 1.42 11.85 10.96
C GLY A 209 1.23 12.87 12.09
N THR A 210 1.37 12.46 13.33
CA THR A 210 1.26 13.25 14.57
C THR A 210 2.58 13.88 14.96
N THR A 211 3.66 13.56 14.23
CA THR A 211 4.93 14.22 14.43
C THR A 211 5.39 14.79 13.10
N ALA A 212 4.95 15.96 12.82
CA ALA A 212 5.71 16.90 12.05
C ALA A 212 6.77 17.47 13.00
#